data_e0470accb237e319bc8090abb2e8b0a9
#
_entry.id   e0470accb237e319bc8090abb2e8b0a9
#
_cell.length_a   1.000
_cell.length_b   1.000
_cell.length_c   1.000
_cell.angle_alpha   90.00
_cell.angle_beta   90.00
_cell.angle_gamma   90.00
#
_symmetry.space_group_name_H-M   'P 1'
#
loop_
_entity.id
_entity.type
_entity.pdbx_description
1 polymer ?
#
loop_
_entity_poly.entity_id
_entity_poly.type
_entity_poly.pdbx_seq_one_letter_code
_entity_poly.pdbx_strand_id
1 'polypeptide(L)'
;MAALRELPTADFSHIYETGQREVDEKGVPETSEWARKYSCGPRLAPREVEDVKAGYVYDSARLNGLRPGWGLLPAPGKAQVFAYPDCRGGRVVADVVRLDKGHTEGLEPKVTEELIKLMLSGRGGKLQQITTTSAPTQEKR
;
A
#
# COMPACT_ATOMS: atom_id res chain seq x y z
N MET A 1 5.33 -11.78 13.79
CA MET A 1 6.67 -12.43 13.79
C MET A 1 6.87 -13.39 12.64
N ALA A 2 5.84 -14.11 12.16
CA ALA A 2 5.99 -15.02 10.99
C ALA A 2 6.39 -14.26 9.70
N ALA A 3 5.86 -13.09 9.44
CA ALA A 3 6.17 -12.30 8.24
C ALA A 3 7.65 -11.94 8.08
N LEU A 4 8.37 -11.70 9.17
CA LEU A 4 9.80 -11.37 9.12
C LEU A 4 10.69 -12.56 8.73
N ARG A 5 10.23 -13.77 8.95
CA ARG A 5 10.97 -14.97 8.56
C ARG A 5 10.89 -15.26 7.06
N GLU A 6 9.81 -14.82 6.42
CA GLU A 6 9.58 -15.03 4.99
C GLU A 6 10.13 -13.87 4.13
N LEU A 7 10.44 -12.75 4.75
CA LEU A 7 10.96 -11.57 4.05
C LEU A 7 12.17 -11.85 3.16
N PRO A 8 13.15 -12.70 3.55
CA PRO A 8 14.30 -13.00 2.69
C PRO A 8 13.94 -13.66 1.36
N THR A 9 12.86 -14.44 1.33
CA THR A 9 12.41 -15.17 0.14
C THR A 9 11.37 -14.42 -0.69
N ALA A 10 10.72 -13.42 -0.09
CA ALA A 10 9.72 -12.61 -0.77
C ALA A 10 10.37 -11.71 -1.85
N ASP A 11 9.73 -11.59 -2.99
CA ASP A 11 10.22 -10.77 -4.10
C ASP A 11 9.07 -10.01 -4.76
N PHE A 12 8.67 -8.92 -4.14
CA PHE A 12 7.60 -8.03 -4.62
C PHE A 12 7.77 -6.62 -4.06
N SER A 13 7.13 -5.64 -4.70
CA SER A 13 7.03 -4.29 -4.18
C SER A 13 6.15 -4.26 -2.93
N HIS A 14 6.47 -3.39 -1.99
CA HIS A 14 5.74 -3.24 -0.74
C HIS A 14 5.23 -1.81 -0.57
N ILE A 15 3.91 -1.66 -0.63
CA ILE A 15 3.23 -0.39 -0.42
C ILE A 15 2.32 -0.58 0.80
N TYR A 16 2.58 0.16 1.86
CA TYR A 16 1.80 0.15 3.08
C TYR A 16 0.90 1.38 3.13
N GLU A 17 -0.39 1.19 3.35
CA GLU A 17 -1.34 2.29 3.53
C GLU A 17 -1.99 2.18 4.90
N THR A 18 -2.12 3.31 5.58
CA THR A 18 -2.77 3.38 6.88
C THR A 18 -3.43 4.74 7.13
N GLY A 19 -4.40 4.77 8.01
CA GLY A 19 -4.90 6.00 8.60
C GLY A 19 -3.99 6.47 9.74
N GLN A 20 -3.74 7.76 9.83
CA GLN A 20 -2.88 8.33 10.86
C GLN A 20 -3.28 7.94 12.28
N ARG A 21 -4.58 7.76 12.55
CA ARG A 21 -5.09 7.41 13.86
C ARG A 21 -4.81 5.96 14.27
N GLU A 22 -4.32 5.13 13.34
CA GLU A 22 -3.95 3.75 13.59
C GLU A 22 -2.47 3.59 13.95
N VAL A 23 -1.65 4.58 13.68
CA VAL A 23 -0.23 4.60 14.06
C VAL A 23 -0.04 5.34 15.37
N ASP A 24 1.04 5.01 16.07
CA ASP A 24 1.39 5.69 17.30
C ASP A 24 1.90 7.13 17.05
N GLU A 25 2.19 7.86 18.12
CA GLU A 25 2.66 9.24 18.06
C GLU A 25 3.97 9.41 17.26
N LYS A 26 4.73 8.36 17.10
CA LYS A 26 5.98 8.35 16.33
C LYS A 26 5.73 8.29 14.82
N GLY A 27 4.51 7.95 14.42
CA GLY A 27 4.15 7.79 13.02
C GLY A 27 4.79 6.58 12.37
N VAL A 28 4.95 6.62 11.05
CA VAL A 28 5.61 5.54 10.29
C VAL A 28 7.11 5.58 10.52
N PRO A 29 7.77 4.45 10.79
CA PRO A 29 9.21 4.40 10.95
C PRO A 29 9.97 5.00 9.76
N GLU A 30 11.07 5.68 10.03
CA GLU A 30 11.92 6.26 8.97
C GLU A 30 12.74 5.21 8.20
N THR A 31 12.74 3.99 8.67
CA THR A 31 13.45 2.87 8.05
C THR A 31 12.47 1.75 7.76
N SER A 32 12.73 0.98 6.72
CA SER A 32 11.92 -0.15 6.30
C SER A 32 12.80 -1.36 6.04
N GLU A 33 12.42 -2.51 6.58
CA GLU A 33 13.07 -3.78 6.25
C GLU A 33 12.97 -4.10 4.75
N TRP A 34 11.86 -3.71 4.11
CA TRP A 34 11.70 -3.83 2.68
C TRP A 34 12.65 -2.94 1.89
N ALA A 35 12.82 -1.68 2.34
CA ALA A 35 13.79 -0.78 1.74
C ALA A 35 15.22 -1.30 1.90
N ARG A 36 15.55 -1.86 3.05
CA ARG A 36 16.84 -2.52 3.29
C ARG A 36 17.03 -3.73 2.38
N LYS A 37 16.03 -4.60 2.28
CA LYS A 37 16.07 -5.77 1.40
C LYS A 37 16.37 -5.42 -0.05
N TYR A 38 15.78 -4.37 -0.57
CA TYR A 38 15.97 -3.93 -1.95
C TYR A 38 17.04 -2.86 -2.11
N SER A 39 17.84 -2.61 -1.08
CA SER A 39 18.94 -1.64 -1.11
C SER A 39 18.47 -0.27 -1.63
N CYS A 40 17.31 0.16 -1.22
CA CYS A 40 16.78 1.47 -1.57
C CYS A 40 17.62 2.59 -0.96
N GLY A 41 17.59 3.76 -1.56
CA GLY A 41 18.14 4.97 -0.97
C GLY A 41 17.34 5.45 0.25
N PRO A 42 17.79 6.49 0.93
CA PRO A 42 17.12 7.05 2.10
C PRO A 42 15.69 7.49 1.76
N ARG A 43 14.79 7.35 2.75
CA ARG A 43 13.40 7.80 2.59
C ARG A 43 13.36 9.27 2.18
N LEU A 44 12.64 9.56 1.12
CA LEU A 44 12.42 10.92 0.64
C LEU A 44 11.51 11.70 1.59
N ALA A 45 11.60 13.04 1.52
CA ALA A 45 10.64 13.90 2.18
C ALA A 45 9.21 13.55 1.70
N PRO A 46 8.20 13.59 2.59
CA PRO A 46 6.86 13.20 2.23
C PRO A 46 6.28 14.11 1.15
N ARG A 47 5.60 13.48 0.18
CA ARG A 47 4.80 14.16 -0.82
C ARG A 47 3.35 14.19 -0.35
N GLU A 48 2.71 15.33 -0.41
CA GLU A 48 1.31 15.49 -0.01
C GLU A 48 0.36 15.18 -1.19
N VAL A 49 -0.69 14.44 -0.89
CA VAL A 49 -1.83 14.20 -1.77
C VAL A 49 -3.06 14.80 -1.11
N GLU A 50 -3.73 15.71 -1.79
CA GLU A 50 -4.94 16.34 -1.30
C GLU A 50 -6.15 15.83 -2.08
N ASP A 51 -7.18 15.43 -1.37
CA ASP A 51 -8.43 14.98 -1.94
C ASP A 51 -9.60 15.82 -1.46
N VAL A 52 -10.36 16.36 -2.40
CA VAL A 52 -11.55 17.16 -2.14
C VAL A 52 -12.81 16.33 -1.99
N LYS A 53 -12.72 15.03 -2.24
CA LYS A 53 -13.83 14.09 -2.13
C LYS A 53 -13.61 13.12 -0.97
N ALA A 54 -14.69 12.87 -0.24
CA ALA A 54 -14.69 11.84 0.78
C ALA A 54 -14.52 10.44 0.17
N GLY A 55 -13.92 9.53 0.92
CA GLY A 55 -13.88 8.12 0.58
C GLY A 55 -15.24 7.45 0.70
N TYR A 56 -15.37 6.30 0.08
CA TYR A 56 -16.57 5.48 0.16
C TYR A 56 -16.70 4.82 1.53
N VAL A 57 -17.92 4.79 2.06
CA VAL A 57 -18.24 4.03 3.27
C VAL A 57 -19.12 2.85 2.89
N TYR A 58 -18.59 1.67 3.12
CA TYR A 58 -19.30 0.43 2.81
C TYR A 58 -20.46 0.16 3.76
N ASP A 59 -20.29 0.45 5.03
CA ASP A 59 -21.28 0.14 6.08
C ASP A 59 -21.63 1.38 6.89
N SER A 60 -22.74 2.01 6.54
CA SER A 60 -23.24 3.21 7.22
C SER A 60 -23.64 2.97 8.68
N ALA A 61 -23.94 1.72 9.07
CA ALA A 61 -24.28 1.39 10.44
C ALA A 61 -23.06 1.55 11.39
N ARG A 62 -21.86 1.44 10.88
CA ARG A 62 -20.63 1.66 11.64
C ARG A 62 -20.31 3.12 11.90
N LEU A 63 -21.01 4.04 11.26
CA LEU A 63 -20.86 5.47 11.47
C LEU A 63 -21.35 5.94 12.85
N ASN A 64 -22.13 5.14 13.55
CA ASN A 64 -22.69 5.48 14.87
C ASN A 64 -21.73 5.30 16.04
N GLY A 65 -20.55 4.82 15.81
CA GLY A 65 -19.53 4.65 16.83
C GLY A 65 -18.31 5.51 16.53
N LEU A 66 -18.34 6.77 16.91
CA LEU A 66 -17.17 7.66 16.83
C LEU A 66 -16.07 7.14 17.78
N ARG A 67 -15.37 6.11 17.36
CA ARG A 67 -14.21 5.59 18.07
C ARG A 67 -12.96 6.20 17.47
N PRO A 68 -12.17 6.95 18.22
CA PRO A 68 -10.84 7.35 17.80
C PRO A 68 -10.06 6.09 17.33
N GLY A 69 -9.40 6.17 16.20
CA GLY A 69 -8.71 5.02 15.60
C GLY A 69 -9.56 4.19 14.64
N TRP A 70 -10.87 4.11 14.83
CA TRP A 70 -11.76 3.37 13.91
C TRP A 70 -12.31 4.22 12.78
N GLY A 71 -12.40 5.51 12.97
CA GLY A 71 -12.83 6.44 11.94
C GLY A 71 -13.97 7.35 12.38
N LEU A 72 -14.10 8.41 11.65
CA LEU A 72 -15.17 9.39 11.73
C LEU A 72 -16.05 9.26 10.50
N LEU A 73 -17.03 10.14 10.37
CA LEU A 73 -17.78 10.32 9.13
C LEU A 73 -16.81 10.61 7.99
N PRO A 74 -17.04 10.04 6.80
CA PRO A 74 -16.19 10.31 5.64
C PRO A 74 -16.11 11.80 5.37
N ALA A 75 -14.90 12.28 5.15
CA ALA A 75 -14.62 13.65 4.80
C ALA A 75 -13.46 13.69 3.81
N PRO A 76 -13.35 14.76 3.03
CA PRO A 76 -12.13 15.03 2.28
C PRO A 76 -10.91 15.04 3.19
N GLY A 77 -9.72 14.83 2.65
CA GLY A 77 -8.53 14.80 3.47
C GLY A 77 -7.25 14.85 2.68
N LYS A 78 -6.17 14.65 3.40
CA LYS A 78 -4.83 14.65 2.87
C LYS A 78 -4.13 13.35 3.21
N ALA A 79 -3.19 12.96 2.37
CA ALA A 79 -2.28 11.88 2.65
C ALA A 79 -0.84 12.31 2.43
N GLN A 80 0.07 11.67 3.13
CA GLN A 80 1.50 11.80 2.93
C GLN A 80 2.04 10.52 2.34
N VAL A 81 2.82 10.63 1.27
CA VAL A 81 3.49 9.51 0.62
C VAL A 81 4.97 9.58 0.94
N PHE A 82 5.46 8.57 1.62
CA PHE A 82 6.87 8.39 1.96
C PHE A 82 7.44 7.30 1.05
N ALA A 83 8.24 7.66 0.09
CA ALA A 83 8.84 6.73 -0.85
C ALA A 83 10.33 6.53 -0.57
N TYR A 84 10.82 5.34 -0.87
CA TYR A 84 12.23 5.00 -0.85
C TYR A 84 12.74 4.91 -2.30
N PRO A 85 13.74 5.72 -2.69
CA PRO A 85 14.20 5.77 -4.07
C PRO A 85 15.17 4.64 -4.38
N ASP A 86 15.40 4.44 -5.67
CA ASP A 86 16.48 3.61 -6.21
C ASP A 86 16.51 2.17 -5.68
N CYS A 87 15.35 1.57 -5.50
CA CYS A 87 15.26 0.19 -5.06
C CYS A 87 15.74 -0.76 -6.15
N ARG A 88 16.50 -1.78 -5.74
CA ARG A 88 17.02 -2.81 -6.65
C ARG A 88 15.89 -3.51 -7.40
N GLY A 89 16.11 -3.74 -8.69
CA GLY A 89 15.18 -4.44 -9.55
C GLY A 89 13.89 -3.66 -9.86
N GLY A 90 13.88 -2.35 -9.62
CA GLY A 90 12.71 -1.50 -9.86
C GLY A 90 11.55 -1.76 -8.91
N ARG A 91 11.81 -2.35 -7.74
CA ARG A 91 10.79 -2.50 -6.70
C ARG A 91 10.35 -1.15 -6.16
N VAL A 92 9.10 -1.06 -5.76
CA VAL A 92 8.54 0.09 -5.06
C VAL A 92 8.43 -0.24 -3.59
N VAL A 93 8.96 0.63 -2.75
CA VAL A 93 8.76 0.60 -1.30
C VAL A 93 8.27 1.97 -0.88
N ALA A 94 7.07 2.02 -0.34
CA ALA A 94 6.44 3.28 0.05
C ALA A 94 5.44 3.07 1.19
N ASP A 95 5.26 4.12 1.98
CA ASP A 95 4.22 4.24 2.98
C ASP A 95 3.28 5.38 2.61
N VAL A 96 1.98 5.15 2.73
CA VAL A 96 0.94 6.15 2.50
C VAL A 96 0.15 6.33 3.78
N VAL A 97 0.22 7.51 4.37
CA VAL A 97 -0.48 7.84 5.62
C VAL A 97 -1.58 8.84 5.33
N ARG A 98 -2.82 8.43 5.51
CA ARG A 98 -3.98 9.32 5.40
C ARG A 98 -4.14 10.11 6.70
N LEU A 99 -4.00 11.43 6.60
CA LEU A 99 -4.02 12.32 7.76
C LEU A 99 -5.43 12.39 8.36
N ASP A 100 -5.50 12.31 9.68
CA ASP A 100 -6.74 12.40 10.46
C ASP A 100 -7.79 11.32 10.09
N LYS A 101 -7.35 10.19 9.56
CA LYS A 101 -8.20 9.07 9.17
C LYS A 101 -8.00 7.86 10.09
N GLY A 102 -9.07 7.10 10.26
CA GLY A 102 -9.07 5.87 11.02
C GLY A 102 -9.23 4.64 10.12
N HIS A 103 -9.37 3.48 10.77
CA HIS A 103 -9.38 2.18 10.13
C HIS A 103 -10.51 1.97 9.11
N THR A 104 -11.71 2.43 9.43
CA THR A 104 -12.92 2.14 8.65
C THR A 104 -13.28 3.20 7.61
N GLU A 105 -12.51 4.27 7.53
CA GLU A 105 -12.73 5.30 6.54
C GLU A 105 -12.21 4.83 5.18
N GLY A 106 -13.09 4.74 4.20
CA GLY A 106 -12.74 4.33 2.83
C GLY A 106 -11.73 5.26 2.19
N LEU A 107 -10.97 4.72 1.25
CA LEU A 107 -9.96 5.48 0.54
C LEU A 107 -10.59 6.59 -0.29
N GLU A 108 -10.06 7.78 -0.19
CA GLU A 108 -10.40 8.90 -1.03
C GLU A 108 -9.95 8.66 -2.49
N PRO A 109 -10.66 9.20 -3.50
CA PRO A 109 -10.33 8.94 -4.90
C PRO A 109 -8.89 9.27 -5.29
N LYS A 110 -8.34 10.40 -4.82
CA LYS A 110 -6.96 10.80 -5.12
C LYS A 110 -5.94 9.90 -4.45
N VAL A 111 -6.20 9.45 -3.24
CA VAL A 111 -5.35 8.46 -2.55
C VAL A 111 -5.36 7.14 -3.30
N THR A 112 -6.53 6.69 -3.76
CA THR A 112 -6.65 5.49 -4.59
C THR A 112 -5.85 5.61 -5.88
N GLU A 113 -5.96 6.74 -6.58
CA GLU A 113 -5.17 7.03 -7.78
C GLU A 113 -3.67 6.96 -7.50
N GLU A 114 -3.24 7.51 -6.39
CA GLU A 114 -1.83 7.50 -5.98
C GLU A 114 -1.31 6.09 -5.68
N LEU A 115 -2.08 5.28 -4.97
CA LEU A 115 -1.73 3.87 -4.73
C LEU A 115 -1.59 3.10 -6.03
N ILE A 116 -2.50 3.31 -6.99
CA ILE A 116 -2.43 2.68 -8.31
C ILE A 116 -1.16 3.13 -9.06
N LYS A 117 -0.84 4.43 -9.03
CA LYS A 117 0.38 4.94 -9.67
C LYS A 117 1.64 4.31 -9.07
N LEU A 118 1.70 4.18 -7.75
CA LEU A 118 2.80 3.50 -7.06
C LEU A 118 2.91 2.04 -7.51
N MET A 119 1.81 1.31 -7.57
CA MET A 119 1.78 -0.08 -8.02
C MET A 119 2.26 -0.22 -9.47
N LEU A 120 1.79 0.64 -10.35
CA LEU A 120 2.16 0.61 -11.78
C LEU A 120 3.62 1.04 -12.04
N SER A 121 4.22 1.80 -11.13
CA SER A 121 5.62 2.21 -11.24
C SER A 121 6.60 1.08 -10.90
N GLY A 122 6.15 0.05 -10.21
CA GLY A 122 6.96 -1.09 -9.81
C GLY A 122 7.30 -2.00 -10.99
N ARG A 123 8.51 -2.55 -10.96
CA ARG A 123 9.00 -3.51 -11.95
C ARG A 123 9.52 -4.76 -11.24
N GLY A 124 9.59 -5.85 -12.00
CA GLY A 124 10.14 -7.12 -11.54
C GLY A 124 9.12 -7.92 -10.71
N GLY A 125 9.63 -8.81 -9.88
CA GLY A 125 8.85 -9.85 -9.22
C GLY A 125 8.97 -11.17 -9.96
N LYS A 126 8.77 -12.25 -9.22
CA LYS A 126 8.67 -13.57 -9.84
C LYS A 126 7.25 -13.74 -10.35
N LEU A 127 7.06 -13.61 -11.65
CA LEU A 127 5.86 -14.14 -12.29
C LEU A 127 5.89 -15.66 -12.07
N GLN A 128 4.91 -16.20 -11.38
CA GLN A 128 4.66 -17.63 -11.48
C GLN A 128 4.34 -17.90 -12.94
N GLN A 129 5.23 -18.64 -13.62
CA GLN A 129 4.89 -19.16 -14.93
C GLN A 129 3.69 -20.09 -14.75
N ILE A 130 2.53 -19.64 -15.20
CA ILE A 130 1.40 -20.52 -15.40
C ILE A 130 1.81 -21.40 -16.59
N THR A 131 2.30 -22.59 -16.29
CA THR A 131 2.51 -23.63 -17.30
C THR A 131 1.13 -24.02 -17.79
N THR A 132 0.69 -23.44 -18.90
CA THR A 132 -0.43 -23.99 -19.68
C THR A 132 0.07 -25.30 -20.26
N THR A 133 -0.30 -26.40 -19.61
CA THR A 133 -0.16 -27.72 -20.18
C THR A 133 -1.14 -27.77 -21.34
N SER A 134 -0.66 -27.61 -22.55
CA SER A 134 -1.43 -27.87 -23.77
C SER A 134 -1.86 -29.33 -23.74
N ALA A 135 -3.16 -29.57 -23.74
CA ALA A 135 -3.72 -30.90 -23.88
C ALA A 135 -3.26 -31.50 -25.21
N PRO A 136 -2.86 -32.78 -25.22
CA PRO A 136 -2.47 -33.42 -26.47
C PRO A 136 -3.67 -33.48 -27.42
N THR A 137 -3.48 -32.97 -28.60
CA THR A 137 -4.42 -33.10 -29.72
C THR A 137 -4.56 -34.60 -30.02
N GLN A 138 -5.75 -35.16 -29.75
CA GLN A 138 -6.07 -36.49 -30.22
C GLN A 138 -6.30 -36.40 -31.74
N GLU A 139 -5.35 -36.90 -32.47
CA GLU A 139 -5.47 -37.17 -33.89
C GLU A 139 -6.46 -38.33 -34.05
N LYS A 140 -7.64 -38.06 -34.57
CA LYS A 140 -8.58 -39.09 -35.01
C LYS A 140 -8.08 -39.70 -36.31
N ARG A 141 -7.76 -40.97 -36.24
CA ARG A 141 -7.68 -41.84 -37.42
C ARG A 141 -9.12 -42.27 -37.85
#